data_3f7d1f70f2d364d8f2dc93f5bd6ef3a3
#
_entry.id   3f7d1f70f2d364d8f2dc93f5bd6ef3a3
#
_cell.length_a   1.000
_cell.length_b   1.000
_cell.length_c   1.000
_cell.angle_alpha   90.00
_cell.angle_beta   90.00
_cell.angle_gamma   90.00
#
_symmetry.space_group_name_H-M   'P 1'
#
loop_
_entity.id
_entity.type
_entity.pdbx_description
1 polymer ?
#
loop_
_entity_poly.entity_id
_entity_poly.type
_entity_poly.pdbx_seq_one_letter_code
_entity_poly.pdbx_strand_id
1 'polypeptide(L)'
;MPSNFLMNSKSEITVSIEEWDESHPRWQEFLACLEITAPEQAPFVNQKANRAHTLIALLNNNEVAGFIRFVVQPIGPEVKCPPLSLNGIELIEAKINAFAVRESARGQGIGTELQKQVIRRAKGLGCYQVASYSSYGKTANHHIKLSLGFGAQPEVHGDNHQGVYFIMPLNSCDDS
;
A
#
# COMPACT_ATOMS: atom_id res chain seq x y z
N MET A 1 -27.01 -5.23 -48.70
CA MET A 1 -27.25 -5.39 -47.25
C MET A 1 -25.95 -5.09 -46.55
N PRO A 2 -25.78 -3.93 -45.86
CA PRO A 2 -24.57 -3.67 -45.11
C PRO A 2 -24.63 -4.38 -43.77
N SER A 3 -23.62 -5.20 -43.51
CA SER A 3 -23.41 -5.86 -42.23
C SER A 3 -23.04 -4.83 -41.18
N ASN A 4 -23.91 -4.61 -40.21
CA ASN A 4 -23.62 -3.83 -39.01
C ASN A 4 -22.61 -4.63 -38.14
N PHE A 5 -21.35 -4.30 -38.22
CA PHE A 5 -20.38 -4.65 -37.19
C PHE A 5 -20.67 -3.78 -35.96
N LEU A 6 -21.32 -4.35 -34.97
CA LEU A 6 -21.33 -3.81 -33.62
C LEU A 6 -19.90 -3.90 -33.07
N MET A 7 -19.17 -2.81 -33.13
CA MET A 7 -17.97 -2.64 -32.33
C MET A 7 -18.39 -2.63 -30.87
N ASN A 8 -18.11 -3.70 -30.16
CA ASN A 8 -18.11 -3.76 -28.71
C ASN A 8 -17.01 -2.81 -28.23
N SER A 9 -17.35 -1.59 -27.93
CA SER A 9 -16.50 -0.69 -27.17
C SER A 9 -16.40 -1.28 -25.76
N LYS A 10 -15.33 -2.04 -25.47
CA LYS A 10 -14.90 -2.26 -24.09
C LYS A 10 -14.74 -0.87 -23.49
N SER A 11 -15.63 -0.48 -22.59
CA SER A 11 -15.45 0.73 -21.79
C SER A 11 -14.08 0.62 -21.12
N GLU A 12 -13.20 1.55 -21.43
CA GLU A 12 -11.85 1.61 -20.87
C GLU A 12 -12.00 1.80 -19.37
N ILE A 13 -11.55 0.80 -18.59
CA ILE A 13 -11.61 0.86 -17.14
C ILE A 13 -10.55 1.86 -16.70
N THR A 14 -10.99 2.96 -16.09
CA THR A 14 -10.09 3.97 -15.52
C THR A 14 -9.90 3.73 -14.04
N VAL A 15 -8.65 3.81 -13.60
CA VAL A 15 -8.29 3.73 -12.18
C VAL A 15 -7.69 5.07 -11.78
N SER A 16 -8.25 5.70 -10.76
CA SER A 16 -7.66 6.88 -10.11
C SER A 16 -7.31 6.55 -8.66
N ILE A 17 -6.28 7.23 -8.14
CA ILE A 17 -5.87 7.08 -6.74
C ILE A 17 -5.92 8.44 -6.08
N GLU A 18 -6.64 8.52 -4.98
CA GLU A 18 -6.79 9.72 -4.16
C GLU A 18 -6.29 9.46 -2.74
N GLU A 19 -5.79 10.49 -2.07
CA GLU A 19 -5.46 10.42 -0.66
C GLU A 19 -6.64 10.94 0.15
N TRP A 20 -7.18 10.10 1.03
CA TRP A 20 -8.30 10.42 1.91
C TRP A 20 -7.88 10.33 3.37
N ASP A 21 -8.52 11.17 4.18
CA ASP A 21 -8.48 11.13 5.64
C ASP A 21 -9.90 11.21 6.22
N GLU A 22 -10.00 11.24 7.53
CA GLU A 22 -11.28 11.27 8.25
C GLU A 22 -12.17 12.48 7.90
N SER A 23 -11.62 13.55 7.32
CA SER A 23 -12.36 14.74 6.88
C SER A 23 -12.96 14.60 5.48
N HIS A 24 -12.54 13.59 4.72
CA HIS A 24 -13.03 13.37 3.36
C HIS A 24 -14.52 13.01 3.36
N PRO A 25 -15.38 13.65 2.52
CA PRO A 25 -16.83 13.42 2.52
C PRO A 25 -17.27 11.97 2.36
N ARG A 26 -16.45 11.16 1.67
CA ARG A 26 -16.72 9.74 1.42
C ARG A 26 -15.95 8.78 2.35
N TRP A 27 -15.36 9.29 3.44
CA TRP A 27 -14.61 8.46 4.37
C TRP A 27 -15.45 7.33 4.98
N GLN A 28 -16.71 7.60 5.31
CA GLN A 28 -17.62 6.57 5.85
C GLN A 28 -17.95 5.48 4.82
N GLU A 29 -18.03 5.83 3.54
CA GLU A 29 -18.19 4.85 2.46
C GLU A 29 -16.97 3.93 2.37
N PHE A 30 -15.78 4.48 2.47
CA PHE A 30 -14.55 3.69 2.53
C PHE A 30 -14.52 2.75 3.74
N LEU A 31 -14.88 3.22 4.94
CA LEU A 31 -14.94 2.37 6.13
C LEU A 31 -15.96 1.23 5.97
N ALA A 32 -17.12 1.48 5.40
CA ALA A 32 -18.11 0.45 5.10
C ALA A 32 -17.59 -0.59 4.09
N CYS A 33 -16.86 -0.13 3.07
CA CYS A 33 -16.20 -1.01 2.12
C CYS A 33 -15.11 -1.87 2.80
N LEU A 34 -14.32 -1.28 3.69
CA LEU A 34 -13.27 -1.96 4.46
C LEU A 34 -13.83 -3.12 5.31
N GLU A 35 -14.94 -2.88 6.03
CA GLU A 35 -15.59 -3.89 6.87
C GLU A 35 -16.04 -5.13 6.07
N ILE A 36 -16.38 -4.94 4.79
CA ILE A 36 -16.80 -6.04 3.90
C ILE A 36 -15.58 -6.69 3.24
N THR A 37 -14.61 -5.90 2.81
CA THR A 37 -13.51 -6.37 1.95
C THR A 37 -12.35 -6.96 2.74
N ALA A 38 -12.02 -6.36 3.87
CA ALA A 38 -10.84 -6.70 4.67
C ALA A 38 -11.04 -6.28 6.14
N PRO A 39 -12.00 -6.87 6.86
CA PRO A 39 -12.31 -6.48 8.24
C PRO A 39 -11.11 -6.63 9.18
N GLU A 40 -10.20 -7.54 8.89
CA GLU A 40 -8.96 -7.73 9.65
C GLU A 40 -7.99 -6.54 9.55
N GLN A 41 -8.18 -5.66 8.56
CA GLN A 41 -7.38 -4.44 8.39
C GLN A 41 -7.96 -3.23 9.15
N ALA A 42 -9.22 -3.30 9.55
CA ALA A 42 -9.90 -2.19 10.22
C ALA A 42 -9.17 -1.67 11.48
N PRO A 43 -8.58 -2.50 12.36
CA PRO A 43 -7.82 -2.01 13.50
C PRO A 43 -6.64 -1.11 13.11
N PHE A 44 -5.98 -1.41 12.01
CA PHE A 44 -4.84 -0.60 11.52
C PHE A 44 -5.31 0.72 10.90
N VAL A 45 -6.44 0.72 10.20
CA VAL A 45 -7.01 1.94 9.59
C VAL A 45 -7.56 2.88 10.66
N ASN A 46 -8.21 2.34 11.68
CA ASN A 46 -8.79 3.12 12.77
C ASN A 46 -7.77 3.58 13.83
N GLN A 47 -6.54 3.05 13.77
CA GLN A 47 -5.49 3.47 14.66
C GLN A 47 -5.08 4.91 14.38
N LYS A 48 -5.24 5.80 15.38
CA LYS A 48 -4.69 7.15 15.30
C LYS A 48 -3.18 7.08 15.27
N ALA A 49 -2.59 7.57 14.20
CA ALA A 49 -1.16 7.67 14.06
C ALA A 49 -0.82 9.03 13.44
N ASN A 50 0.17 9.70 14.03
CA ASN A 50 0.72 10.89 13.42
C ASN A 50 1.35 10.52 12.06
N ARG A 51 1.15 11.36 11.05
CA ARG A 51 1.70 11.16 9.70
C ARG A 51 1.21 9.85 9.03
N ALA A 52 -0.06 9.49 9.24
CA ALA A 52 -0.71 8.43 8.51
C ALA A 52 -1.26 8.93 7.16
N HIS A 53 -1.12 8.10 6.14
CA HIS A 53 -1.57 8.38 4.78
C HIS A 53 -2.42 7.21 4.29
N THR A 54 -3.61 7.47 3.77
CA THR A 54 -4.49 6.44 3.20
C THR A 54 -4.78 6.77 1.75
N LEU A 55 -4.32 5.94 0.85
CA LEU A 55 -4.54 6.05 -0.58
C LEU A 55 -5.69 5.13 -1.00
N ILE A 56 -6.69 5.68 -1.65
CA ILE A 56 -7.89 4.98 -2.09
C ILE A 56 -7.86 4.86 -3.62
N ALA A 57 -8.03 3.66 -4.12
CA ALA A 57 -8.20 3.41 -5.55
C ALA A 57 -9.69 3.43 -5.91
N LEU A 58 -10.03 4.22 -6.91
CA LEU A 58 -11.38 4.37 -7.45
C LEU A 58 -11.44 3.81 -8.87
N LEU A 59 -12.43 2.97 -9.15
CA LEU A 59 -12.77 2.54 -10.50
C LEU A 59 -13.76 3.52 -11.13
N ASN A 60 -13.45 3.94 -12.35
CA ASN A 60 -14.28 4.88 -13.12
C ASN A 60 -14.63 6.15 -12.33
N ASN A 61 -13.69 6.61 -11.48
CA ASN A 61 -13.79 7.79 -10.60
C ASN A 61 -14.92 7.74 -9.56
N ASN A 62 -15.51 6.58 -9.31
CA ASN A 62 -16.66 6.54 -8.42
C ASN A 62 -16.64 5.38 -7.41
N GLU A 63 -16.17 4.20 -7.73
CA GLU A 63 -16.30 3.03 -6.90
C GLU A 63 -15.01 2.72 -6.16
N VAL A 64 -15.05 2.62 -4.82
CA VAL A 64 -13.89 2.21 -4.02
C VAL A 64 -13.51 0.77 -4.37
N ALA A 65 -12.35 0.59 -4.97
CA ALA A 65 -11.85 -0.69 -5.45
C ALA A 65 -10.77 -1.30 -4.56
N GLY A 66 -10.07 -0.47 -3.81
CA GLY A 66 -9.01 -0.91 -2.92
C GLY A 66 -8.37 0.26 -2.20
N PHE A 67 -7.47 -0.05 -1.29
CA PHE A 67 -6.74 0.96 -0.53
C PHE A 67 -5.38 0.45 -0.09
N ILE A 68 -4.52 1.38 0.28
CA ILE A 68 -3.28 1.13 0.98
C ILE A 68 -3.05 2.24 2.01
N ARG A 69 -2.66 1.85 3.22
CA ARG A 69 -2.33 2.78 4.30
C ARG A 69 -0.89 2.59 4.73
N PHE A 70 -0.21 3.70 4.91
CA PHE A 70 1.14 3.71 5.48
C PHE A 70 1.29 4.83 6.52
N VAL A 71 2.28 4.66 7.39
CA VAL A 71 2.65 5.63 8.42
C VAL A 71 4.11 6.01 8.19
N VAL A 72 4.41 7.30 8.28
CA VAL A 72 5.80 7.77 8.27
C VAL A 72 6.33 7.82 9.69
N GLN A 73 7.37 7.05 9.96
CA GLN A 73 7.92 6.84 11.29
C GLN A 73 9.45 6.71 11.27
N PRO A 74 10.15 6.93 12.41
CA PRO A 74 11.56 6.59 12.54
C PRO A 74 11.82 5.10 12.34
N ILE A 75 12.96 4.75 11.73
CA ILE A 75 13.40 3.36 11.62
C ILE A 75 14.02 2.93 12.95
N GLY A 76 13.53 1.84 13.53
CA GLY A 76 14.07 1.25 14.77
C GLY A 76 13.07 1.14 15.91
N PRO A 77 12.37 2.21 16.34
CA PRO A 77 11.51 2.17 17.53
C PRO A 77 10.40 1.12 17.50
N GLU A 78 9.86 0.79 16.33
CA GLU A 78 8.83 -0.25 16.19
C GLU A 78 9.32 -1.62 16.72
N VAL A 79 10.61 -1.90 16.57
CA VAL A 79 11.27 -3.11 17.06
C VAL A 79 12.05 -2.89 18.36
N LYS A 80 11.72 -1.84 19.10
CA LYS A 80 12.33 -1.46 20.39
C LYS A 80 13.83 -1.15 20.32
N CYS A 81 14.28 -0.71 19.15
CA CYS A 81 15.64 -0.21 18.95
C CYS A 81 15.64 1.33 18.94
N PRO A 82 16.77 1.97 19.28
CA PRO A 82 16.93 3.40 19.07
C PRO A 82 16.71 3.79 17.61
N PRO A 83 16.26 5.02 17.30
CA PRO A 83 16.17 5.49 15.93
C PRO A 83 17.50 5.40 15.20
N LEU A 84 17.47 4.89 13.97
CA LEU A 84 18.65 4.91 13.12
C LEU A 84 18.92 6.31 12.58
N SER A 85 20.19 6.66 12.50
CA SER A 85 20.61 7.94 11.93
C SER A 85 21.78 7.76 10.98
N LEU A 86 21.88 8.65 10.00
CA LEU A 86 23.02 8.76 9.08
C LEU A 86 23.52 10.20 9.09
N ASN A 87 24.80 10.40 9.40
CA ASN A 87 25.42 11.74 9.51
C ASN A 87 24.65 12.69 10.46
N GLY A 88 24.11 12.14 11.57
CA GLY A 88 23.34 12.91 12.55
C GLY A 88 21.89 13.20 12.16
N ILE A 89 21.42 12.71 11.02
CA ILE A 89 20.03 12.85 10.55
C ILE A 89 19.28 11.54 10.83
N GLU A 90 18.18 11.64 11.57
CA GLU A 90 17.31 10.49 11.82
C GLU A 90 16.66 9.99 10.53
N LEU A 91 16.76 8.69 10.30
CA LEU A 91 16.17 8.03 9.13
C LEU A 91 14.71 7.69 9.41
N ILE A 92 13.85 8.04 8.47
CA ILE A 92 12.42 7.74 8.52
C ILE A 92 12.02 6.77 7.39
N GLU A 93 10.97 6.02 7.63
CA GLU A 93 10.40 5.07 6.67
C GLU A 93 8.92 5.30 6.45
N ALA A 94 8.43 4.88 5.29
CA ALA A 94 7.01 4.67 5.06
C ALA A 94 6.65 3.20 5.37
N LYS A 95 6.01 2.97 6.52
CA LYS A 95 5.58 1.63 6.92
C LYS A 95 4.17 1.35 6.43
N ILE A 96 4.03 0.44 5.48
CA ILE A 96 2.72 -0.05 5.03
C ILE A 96 2.14 -0.95 6.13
N ASN A 97 0.97 -0.59 6.65
CA ASN A 97 0.31 -1.32 7.72
C ASN A 97 -1.07 -1.87 7.36
N ALA A 98 -1.66 -1.43 6.24
CA ALA A 98 -2.91 -1.99 5.74
C ALA A 98 -2.96 -1.90 4.21
N PHE A 99 -3.49 -2.94 3.57
CA PHE A 99 -3.61 -3.02 2.12
C PHE A 99 -4.65 -4.06 1.73
N ALA A 100 -5.60 -3.67 0.89
CA ALA A 100 -6.54 -4.61 0.27
C ALA A 100 -7.05 -4.09 -1.07
N VAL A 101 -7.40 -5.04 -1.95
CA VAL A 101 -8.13 -4.80 -3.19
C VAL A 101 -9.37 -5.68 -3.16
N ARG A 102 -10.54 -5.08 -3.43
CA ARG A 102 -11.83 -5.77 -3.48
C ARG A 102 -11.74 -6.91 -4.49
N GLU A 103 -12.33 -8.07 -4.15
CA GLU A 103 -12.23 -9.29 -4.95
C GLU A 103 -12.64 -9.06 -6.41
N SER A 104 -13.77 -8.40 -6.63
CA SER A 104 -14.28 -8.08 -7.97
C SER A 104 -13.39 -7.15 -8.81
N ALA A 105 -12.44 -6.45 -8.17
CA ALA A 105 -11.52 -5.52 -8.81
C ALA A 105 -10.08 -6.07 -8.92
N ARG A 106 -9.83 -7.30 -8.48
CA ARG A 106 -8.51 -7.94 -8.59
C ARG A 106 -8.15 -8.27 -10.03
N GLY A 107 -6.86 -8.47 -10.28
CA GLY A 107 -6.35 -8.80 -11.62
C GLY A 107 -6.32 -7.63 -12.61
N GLN A 108 -6.59 -6.41 -12.18
CA GLN A 108 -6.63 -5.19 -13.01
C GLN A 108 -5.44 -4.25 -12.74
N GLY A 109 -4.43 -4.71 -12.00
CA GLY A 109 -3.24 -3.92 -11.69
C GLY A 109 -3.40 -2.89 -10.57
N ILE A 110 -4.56 -2.82 -9.91
CA ILE A 110 -4.86 -1.83 -8.87
C ILE A 110 -3.90 -1.95 -7.68
N GLY A 111 -3.65 -3.16 -7.21
CA GLY A 111 -2.72 -3.40 -6.10
C GLY A 111 -1.29 -2.95 -6.43
N THR A 112 -0.83 -3.20 -7.65
CA THR A 112 0.47 -2.74 -8.13
C THR A 112 0.54 -1.22 -8.17
N GLU A 113 -0.50 -0.56 -8.67
CA GLU A 113 -0.52 0.90 -8.76
C GLU A 113 -0.57 1.56 -7.38
N LEU A 114 -1.34 1.01 -6.43
CA LEU A 114 -1.34 1.47 -5.03
C LEU A 114 0.06 1.38 -4.40
N GLN A 115 0.77 0.27 -4.58
CA GLN A 115 2.14 0.10 -4.08
C GLN A 115 3.11 1.11 -4.73
N LYS A 116 2.99 1.34 -6.04
CA LYS A 116 3.80 2.36 -6.75
C LYS A 116 3.53 3.77 -6.21
N GLN A 117 2.27 4.09 -5.88
CA GLN A 117 1.93 5.39 -5.31
C GLN A 117 2.56 5.59 -3.93
N VAL A 118 2.58 4.55 -3.08
CA VAL A 118 3.30 4.63 -1.79
C VAL A 118 4.77 4.93 -2.01
N ILE A 119 5.43 4.24 -2.95
CA ILE A 119 6.84 4.46 -3.26
C ILE A 119 7.08 5.93 -3.68
N ARG A 120 6.24 6.45 -4.59
CA ARG A 120 6.33 7.86 -5.03
C ARG A 120 6.12 8.84 -3.87
N ARG A 121 5.08 8.60 -3.05
CA ARG A 121 4.77 9.44 -1.88
C ARG A 121 5.88 9.41 -0.85
N ALA A 122 6.40 8.23 -0.53
CA ALA A 122 7.48 8.05 0.43
C ALA A 122 8.76 8.81 0.00
N LYS A 123 9.11 8.75 -1.29
CA LYS A 123 10.21 9.57 -1.84
C LYS A 123 9.97 11.07 -1.62
N GLY A 124 8.78 11.56 -1.97
CA GLY A 124 8.42 12.97 -1.78
C GLY A 124 8.39 13.43 -0.31
N LEU A 125 8.18 12.50 0.62
CA LEU A 125 8.20 12.76 2.07
C LEU A 125 9.60 12.63 2.70
N GLY A 126 10.63 12.32 1.91
CA GLY A 126 11.98 12.16 2.38
C GLY A 126 12.25 10.87 3.15
N CYS A 127 11.43 9.83 2.94
CA CYS A 127 11.66 8.54 3.55
C CYS A 127 12.91 7.87 2.96
N TYR A 128 13.68 7.21 3.82
CA TYR A 128 14.85 6.42 3.43
C TYR A 128 14.44 5.10 2.74
N GLN A 129 13.32 4.53 3.20
CA GLN A 129 12.80 3.26 2.69
C GLN A 129 11.29 3.16 2.80
N VAL A 130 10.71 2.21 2.06
CA VAL A 130 9.36 1.66 2.30
C VAL A 130 9.52 0.31 2.97
N ALA A 131 8.79 0.07 4.05
CA ALA A 131 8.77 -1.19 4.77
C ALA A 131 7.35 -1.76 4.86
N SER A 132 7.24 -3.09 4.87
CA SER A 132 5.97 -3.79 5.02
C SER A 132 6.21 -5.18 5.61
N TYR A 133 5.30 -5.60 6.48
CA TYR A 133 5.25 -6.99 6.94
C TYR A 133 4.02 -7.68 6.37
N SER A 134 4.13 -8.91 5.94
CA SER A 134 3.03 -9.68 5.37
C SER A 134 3.09 -11.13 5.79
N SER A 135 1.94 -11.69 6.18
CA SER A 135 1.83 -13.10 6.50
C SER A 135 2.13 -13.98 5.28
N TYR A 136 2.67 -15.17 5.51
CA TYR A 136 3.07 -16.11 4.43
C TYR A 136 1.96 -16.44 3.44
N GLY A 137 0.72 -16.52 3.88
CA GLY A 137 -0.44 -16.83 3.02
C GLY A 137 -0.83 -15.72 2.03
N LYS A 138 -0.25 -14.53 2.12
CA LYS A 138 -0.59 -13.38 1.26
C LYS A 138 0.25 -13.36 -0.05
N THR A 139 0.26 -14.48 -0.78
CA THR A 139 1.13 -14.70 -1.95
C THR A 139 0.97 -13.67 -3.06
N ALA A 140 -0.25 -13.21 -3.34
CA ALA A 140 -0.50 -12.17 -4.35
C ALA A 140 0.19 -10.85 -3.97
N ASN A 141 0.13 -10.45 -2.69
CA ASN A 141 0.81 -9.27 -2.18
C ASN A 141 2.34 -9.42 -2.23
N HIS A 142 2.85 -10.61 -1.90
CA HIS A 142 4.28 -10.92 -2.04
C HIS A 142 4.75 -10.78 -3.48
N HIS A 143 3.98 -11.32 -4.44
CA HIS A 143 4.29 -11.22 -5.86
C HIS A 143 4.39 -9.76 -6.34
N ILE A 144 3.43 -8.92 -5.95
CA ILE A 144 3.45 -7.49 -6.28
C ILE A 144 4.73 -6.83 -5.75
N LYS A 145 5.05 -7.03 -4.48
CA LYS A 145 6.24 -6.41 -3.85
C LYS A 145 7.55 -6.86 -4.50
N LEU A 146 7.71 -8.16 -4.71
CA LEU A 146 8.90 -8.71 -5.37
C LEU A 146 9.05 -8.18 -6.80
N SER A 147 7.94 -8.09 -7.55
CA SER A 147 7.92 -7.55 -8.91
C SER A 147 8.29 -6.05 -8.96
N LEU A 148 8.06 -5.32 -7.88
CA LEU A 148 8.44 -3.91 -7.75
C LEU A 148 9.87 -3.72 -7.25
N GLY A 149 10.57 -4.79 -6.89
CA GLY A 149 11.96 -4.74 -6.44
C GLY A 149 12.16 -4.65 -4.94
N PHE A 150 11.14 -4.95 -4.12
CA PHE A 150 11.34 -5.09 -2.68
C PHE A 150 12.27 -6.26 -2.37
N GLY A 151 13.20 -6.06 -1.46
CA GLY A 151 13.92 -7.14 -0.78
C GLY A 151 12.98 -7.88 0.17
N ALA A 152 13.18 -9.18 0.36
CA ALA A 152 12.35 -10.01 1.21
C ALA A 152 13.19 -10.72 2.27
N GLN A 153 12.80 -10.59 3.54
CA GLN A 153 13.39 -11.30 4.65
C GLN A 153 12.32 -12.16 5.32
N PRO A 154 12.33 -13.47 5.12
CA PRO A 154 11.48 -14.38 5.88
C PRO A 154 11.75 -14.25 7.38
N GLU A 155 10.69 -14.22 8.17
CA GLU A 155 10.77 -14.06 9.60
C GLU A 155 9.97 -15.15 10.29
N VAL A 156 10.57 -15.75 11.30
CA VAL A 156 9.97 -16.77 12.17
C VAL A 156 9.92 -16.21 13.57
N HIS A 157 8.72 -15.94 14.08
CA HIS A 157 8.50 -15.54 15.46
C HIS A 157 8.01 -16.75 16.26
N GLY A 158 8.88 -17.31 17.08
CA GLY A 158 8.57 -18.51 17.84
C GLY A 158 8.23 -19.70 16.93
N ASP A 159 7.47 -20.64 17.42
CA ASP A 159 7.18 -21.90 16.70
C ASP A 159 6.10 -21.79 15.62
N ASN A 160 5.34 -20.68 15.53
CA ASN A 160 4.11 -20.63 14.74
C ASN A 160 3.89 -19.36 13.89
N HIS A 161 4.75 -18.35 13.93
CA HIS A 161 4.53 -17.13 13.18
C HIS A 161 5.51 -17.02 12.02
N GLN A 162 4.95 -17.22 10.83
CA GLN A 162 5.69 -17.12 9.59
C GLN A 162 5.16 -15.93 8.81
N GLY A 163 6.04 -14.99 8.55
CA GLY A 163 5.77 -13.85 7.73
C GLY A 163 7.01 -13.44 6.95
N VAL A 164 6.87 -12.40 6.17
CA VAL A 164 7.95 -11.85 5.36
C VAL A 164 8.01 -10.35 5.58
N TYR A 165 9.18 -9.87 5.95
CA TYR A 165 9.52 -8.46 5.94
C TYR A 165 9.96 -8.07 4.54
N PHE A 166 9.35 -7.01 4.00
CA PHE A 166 9.70 -6.42 2.72
C PHE A 166 10.24 -5.03 2.93
N ILE A 167 11.38 -4.73 2.33
CA ILE A 167 12.02 -3.43 2.41
C ILE A 167 12.43 -3.00 1.00
N MET A 168 12.13 -1.74 0.66
CA MET A 168 12.61 -1.08 -0.54
C MET A 168 13.35 0.19 -0.16
N PRO A 169 14.69 0.24 -0.31
CA PRO A 169 15.44 1.47 -0.19
C PRO A 169 15.00 2.47 -1.26
N LEU A 170 14.85 3.74 -0.87
CA LEU A 170 14.41 4.81 -1.78
C LEU A 170 15.55 5.69 -2.26
N ASN A 171 16.65 5.69 -1.53
CA ASN A 171 17.86 6.39 -1.90
C ASN A 171 18.75 5.45 -2.72
N SER A 172 18.46 5.28 -4.00
CA SER A 172 19.49 4.83 -4.93
C SER A 172 20.50 5.94 -5.08
N CYS A 173 21.78 5.60 -4.97
CA CYS A 173 22.89 6.49 -5.30
C CYS A 173 22.91 6.75 -6.82
N ASP A 174 21.95 7.50 -7.31
CA ASP A 174 21.91 8.00 -8.68
C ASP A 174 22.15 9.51 -8.66
N ASP A 175 23.29 9.91 -8.05
CA ASP A 175 23.91 11.22 -8.25
C ASP A 175 25.42 11.01 -8.30
N SER A 176 25.89 10.60 -9.47
CA SER A 176 27.31 10.72 -9.87
C SER A 176 27.39 11.33 -11.24
#